data_67cc468ac139a7e992e272a6ae910b17
#
_entry.id   67cc468ac139a7e992e272a6ae910b17
#
_cell.length_a   1.000
_cell.length_b   1.000
_cell.length_c   1.000
_cell.angle_alpha   90.00
_cell.angle_beta   90.00
_cell.angle_gamma   90.00
#
_symmetry.space_group_name_H-M   'P 1'
#
loop_
_entity.id
_entity.type
_entity.pdbx_description
1 polymer ?
#
loop_
_entity_poly.entity_id
_entity_poly.type
_entity_poly.pdbx_seq_one_letter_code
_entity_poly.pdbx_strand_id
1 'polypeptide(L)'
;MKYALSNEGRIEATPKANGICQCCESYLIAKCGTQKIWHWAHKGKRNCDHWWENETQWHRDWKDYFPKEWQEVVHLSDDGEKHIADVKTPNGLVVEFQHSAISLKEKLSRETFYKDMIWVVDGRRLERDFQRFNESFRTSDWRHWGPFVRKNRIPSRSLPKSWQSSKKLVFFDWGFVKSEYWIKDWHSHLICLLPETDELGWLQLIAIEREQFTEIVSNSSNLDSNSLFW
;
A
#
# COMPACT_ATOMS: atom_id res chain seq x y z
N MET A 1 -3.33 -1.81 -14.80
CA MET A 1 -2.83 -0.40 -14.77
C MET A 1 -4.01 0.54 -14.97
N LYS A 2 -4.03 1.64 -14.24
CA LYS A 2 -5.03 2.71 -14.38
C LYS A 2 -4.74 3.59 -15.59
N TYR A 3 -3.45 3.91 -15.82
CA TYR A 3 -3.02 4.85 -16.85
C TYR A 3 -2.22 4.22 -17.99
N ALA A 4 -2.36 4.80 -19.17
CA ALA A 4 -1.52 4.58 -20.34
C ALA A 4 -1.12 5.93 -20.96
N LEU A 5 -0.07 5.93 -21.78
CA LEU A 5 0.31 7.09 -22.59
C LEU A 5 -0.48 7.12 -23.89
N SER A 6 -0.91 8.30 -24.28
CA SER A 6 -1.51 8.62 -25.58
C SER A 6 -0.90 9.92 -26.12
N ASN A 7 -1.35 10.35 -27.28
CA ASN A 7 -0.96 11.66 -27.83
C ASN A 7 -1.43 12.85 -26.97
N GLU A 8 -2.43 12.64 -26.12
CA GLU A 8 -3.00 13.63 -25.20
C GLU A 8 -2.36 13.57 -23.79
N GLY A 9 -1.35 12.72 -23.59
CA GLY A 9 -0.71 12.49 -22.31
C GLY A 9 -1.19 11.20 -21.65
N ARG A 10 -1.22 11.17 -20.29
CA ARG A 10 -1.68 10.02 -19.52
C ARG A 10 -3.19 9.97 -19.46
N ILE A 11 -3.75 8.86 -19.91
CA ILE A 11 -5.20 8.63 -19.96
C ILE A 11 -5.61 7.36 -19.23
N GLU A 12 -6.81 7.37 -18.64
CA GLU A 12 -7.45 6.17 -18.12
C GLU A 12 -8.07 5.33 -19.24
N ALA A 13 -8.33 4.04 -18.98
CA ALA A 13 -8.94 3.16 -19.95
C ALA A 13 -10.38 3.60 -20.25
N THR A 14 -10.68 3.83 -21.50
CA THR A 14 -12.04 4.07 -22.03
C THR A 14 -12.33 3.13 -23.19
N PRO A 15 -13.60 2.82 -23.50
CA PRO A 15 -13.95 1.93 -24.60
C PRO A 15 -13.31 2.36 -25.93
N LYS A 16 -12.66 1.43 -26.63
CA LYS A 16 -11.97 1.62 -27.90
C LYS A 16 -10.73 2.52 -27.87
N ALA A 17 -10.30 3.03 -26.71
CA ALA A 17 -9.07 3.77 -26.61
C ALA A 17 -7.84 2.90 -26.86
N ASN A 18 -6.80 3.51 -27.43
CA ASN A 18 -5.47 2.91 -27.60
C ASN A 18 -4.48 3.63 -26.70
N GLY A 19 -3.54 2.89 -26.14
CA GLY A 19 -2.53 3.43 -25.25
C GLY A 19 -1.21 2.68 -25.38
N ILE A 20 -0.17 3.28 -24.84
CA ILE A 20 1.19 2.74 -24.77
C ILE A 20 1.58 2.62 -23.31
N CYS A 21 2.25 1.53 -22.94
CA CYS A 21 2.76 1.32 -21.60
C CYS A 21 3.88 2.34 -21.30
N GLN A 22 3.74 3.07 -20.20
CA GLN A 22 4.75 4.05 -19.79
C GLN A 22 6.08 3.42 -19.37
N CYS A 23 6.12 2.10 -19.09
CA CYS A 23 7.32 1.40 -18.65
C CYS A 23 8.07 0.74 -19.82
N CYS A 24 7.37 0.01 -20.70
CA CYS A 24 7.99 -0.79 -21.78
C CYS A 24 7.60 -0.37 -23.18
N GLU A 25 6.84 0.72 -23.34
CA GLU A 25 6.40 1.30 -24.62
C GLU A 25 5.55 0.36 -25.51
N SER A 26 5.15 -0.79 -24.97
CA SER A 26 4.29 -1.74 -25.70
C SER A 26 2.85 -1.23 -25.80
N TYR A 27 2.16 -1.65 -26.85
CA TYR A 27 0.74 -1.36 -27.04
C TYR A 27 -0.13 -1.96 -25.93
N LEU A 28 -1.07 -1.17 -25.46
CA LEU A 28 -2.06 -1.54 -24.47
C LEU A 28 -3.45 -1.61 -25.07
N ILE A 29 -4.28 -2.46 -24.50
CA ILE A 29 -5.71 -2.60 -24.82
C ILE A 29 -6.52 -2.13 -23.64
N ALA A 30 -7.48 -1.25 -23.87
CA ALA A 30 -8.46 -0.85 -22.90
C ALA A 30 -9.42 -2.02 -22.60
N LYS A 31 -9.46 -2.49 -21.37
CA LYS A 31 -10.38 -3.51 -20.86
C LYS A 31 -11.52 -2.82 -20.12
N CYS A 32 -12.62 -2.58 -20.84
CA CYS A 32 -13.78 -1.82 -20.35
C CYS A 32 -15.04 -2.70 -20.25
N GLY A 33 -14.91 -3.89 -19.67
CA GLY A 33 -16.01 -4.82 -19.43
C GLY A 33 -16.81 -4.49 -18.17
N THR A 34 -17.83 -5.29 -17.89
CA THR A 34 -18.73 -5.13 -16.73
C THR A 34 -18.28 -5.93 -15.51
N GLN A 35 -17.33 -6.86 -15.66
CA GLN A 35 -16.90 -7.78 -14.59
C GLN A 35 -15.75 -7.26 -13.74
N LYS A 36 -14.95 -6.35 -14.30
CA LYS A 36 -13.77 -5.77 -13.63
C LYS A 36 -13.76 -4.28 -13.84
N ILE A 37 -13.07 -3.57 -12.95
CA ILE A 37 -12.79 -2.15 -13.15
C ILE A 37 -12.08 -1.96 -14.49
N TRP A 38 -12.35 -0.87 -15.14
CA TRP A 38 -11.72 -0.55 -16.43
C TRP A 38 -10.23 -0.33 -16.23
N HIS A 39 -9.42 -1.00 -17.05
CA HIS A 39 -7.97 -0.98 -16.89
C HIS A 39 -7.26 -1.19 -18.23
N TRP A 40 -6.02 -0.82 -18.28
CA TRP A 40 -5.14 -1.11 -19.40
C TRP A 40 -4.45 -2.47 -19.21
N ALA A 41 -4.39 -3.25 -20.29
CA ALA A 41 -3.68 -4.53 -20.36
C ALA A 41 -2.76 -4.57 -21.56
N HIS A 42 -1.59 -5.22 -21.44
CA HIS A 42 -0.69 -5.44 -22.56
C HIS A 42 -1.36 -6.27 -23.65
N LYS A 43 -1.12 -5.91 -24.91
CA LYS A 43 -1.50 -6.71 -26.08
C LYS A 43 -0.47 -7.81 -26.25
N GLY A 44 -0.78 -9.01 -25.79
CA GLY A 44 0.12 -10.18 -25.87
C GLY A 44 0.85 -10.46 -24.55
N LYS A 45 2.07 -11.02 -24.65
CA LYS A 45 2.86 -11.41 -23.49
C LYS A 45 3.37 -10.17 -22.72
N ARG A 46 3.20 -10.19 -21.42
CA ARG A 46 3.64 -9.09 -20.54
C ARG A 46 5.16 -9.14 -20.35
N ASN A 47 5.83 -8.03 -20.61
CA ASN A 47 7.30 -7.97 -20.59
C ASN A 47 7.89 -6.93 -19.66
N CYS A 48 7.09 -6.09 -18.96
CA CYS A 48 7.67 -4.94 -18.29
C CYS A 48 7.75 -5.06 -16.77
N ASP A 49 6.73 -5.53 -16.11
CA ASP A 49 6.73 -5.56 -14.65
C ASP A 49 6.21 -6.92 -14.16
N HIS A 50 7.06 -7.69 -13.50
CA HIS A 50 6.71 -9.00 -12.98
C HIS A 50 6.07 -8.93 -11.58
N TRP A 51 6.11 -7.76 -10.92
CA TRP A 51 5.46 -7.53 -9.62
C TRP A 51 3.99 -7.15 -9.72
N TRP A 52 3.47 -7.14 -10.93
CA TRP A 52 2.09 -6.74 -11.15
C TRP A 52 1.08 -7.67 -10.48
N GLU A 53 0.09 -7.08 -9.86
CA GLU A 53 -1.12 -7.79 -9.47
C GLU A 53 -2.38 -7.22 -10.15
N ASN A 54 -3.49 -7.95 -10.02
CA ASN A 54 -4.76 -7.46 -10.54
C ASN A 54 -5.20 -6.24 -9.72
N GLU A 55 -5.35 -5.12 -10.38
CA GLU A 55 -5.88 -3.92 -9.77
C GLU A 55 -7.34 -4.13 -9.33
N THR A 56 -7.64 -3.84 -8.08
CA THR A 56 -8.97 -3.92 -7.49
C THR A 56 -9.52 -2.51 -7.25
N GLN A 57 -10.81 -2.39 -6.88
CA GLN A 57 -11.38 -1.10 -6.47
C GLN A 57 -10.65 -0.54 -5.26
N TRP A 58 -10.27 -1.39 -4.31
CA TRP A 58 -9.49 -1.00 -3.13
C TRP A 58 -8.15 -0.31 -3.50
N HIS A 59 -7.40 -0.83 -4.50
CA HIS A 59 -6.18 -0.16 -4.99
C HIS A 59 -6.48 1.22 -5.55
N ARG A 60 -7.59 1.36 -6.31
CA ARG A 60 -7.97 2.64 -6.89
C ARG A 60 -8.37 3.65 -5.85
N ASP A 61 -9.19 3.24 -4.90
CA ASP A 61 -9.62 4.08 -3.80
C ASP A 61 -8.43 4.63 -3.03
N TRP A 62 -7.40 3.80 -2.81
CA TRP A 62 -6.15 4.25 -2.18
C TRP A 62 -5.33 5.18 -3.06
N LYS A 63 -5.15 4.87 -4.35
CA LYS A 63 -4.43 5.75 -5.28
C LYS A 63 -5.10 7.12 -5.37
N ASP A 64 -6.42 7.18 -5.32
CA ASP A 64 -7.19 8.42 -5.46
C ASP A 64 -7.07 9.37 -4.25
N TYR A 65 -6.47 8.96 -3.13
CA TYR A 65 -6.03 9.86 -2.07
C TYR A 65 -4.81 10.72 -2.48
N PHE A 66 -4.12 10.37 -3.57
CA PHE A 66 -2.91 11.05 -4.02
C PHE A 66 -3.11 11.70 -5.41
N PRO A 67 -2.39 12.79 -5.70
CA PRO A 67 -2.44 13.43 -7.02
C PRO A 67 -2.18 12.42 -8.16
N LYS A 68 -2.84 12.61 -9.29
CA LYS A 68 -2.72 11.71 -10.46
C LYS A 68 -1.28 11.59 -10.96
N GLU A 69 -0.50 12.64 -10.82
CA GLU A 69 0.90 12.71 -11.23
C GLU A 69 1.80 11.80 -10.41
N TRP A 70 1.38 11.44 -9.19
CA TRP A 70 2.12 10.57 -8.29
C TRP A 70 1.75 9.09 -8.44
N GLN A 71 0.62 8.80 -9.12
CA GLN A 71 0.09 7.43 -9.28
C GLN A 71 0.78 6.71 -10.44
N GLU A 72 1.06 5.42 -10.31
CA GLU A 72 1.67 4.56 -11.33
C GLU A 72 2.91 5.17 -12.01
N VAL A 73 3.86 5.62 -11.20
CA VAL A 73 5.09 6.26 -11.66
C VAL A 73 6.16 5.21 -11.94
N VAL A 74 6.77 5.26 -13.13
CA VAL A 74 7.92 4.41 -13.45
C VAL A 74 9.12 4.80 -12.59
N HIS A 75 9.60 3.86 -11.78
CA HIS A 75 10.83 3.99 -11.03
C HIS A 75 11.95 3.25 -11.77
N LEU A 76 13.07 3.93 -11.97
CA LEU A 76 14.29 3.40 -12.58
C LEU A 76 15.36 3.30 -11.49
N SER A 77 15.93 2.13 -11.29
CA SER A 77 17.09 1.93 -10.44
C SER A 77 18.40 2.30 -11.14
N ASP A 78 19.47 2.41 -10.37
CA ASP A 78 20.79 2.79 -10.87
C ASP A 78 21.37 1.78 -11.88
N ASP A 79 20.96 0.50 -11.81
CA ASP A 79 21.34 -0.58 -12.72
C ASP A 79 20.41 -0.74 -13.94
N GLY A 80 19.40 0.13 -14.07
CA GLY A 80 18.48 0.18 -15.21
C GLY A 80 17.23 -0.71 -15.08
N GLU A 81 17.01 -1.38 -13.94
CA GLU A 81 15.76 -2.09 -13.68
C GLU A 81 14.60 -1.10 -13.54
N LYS A 82 13.42 -1.46 -14.06
CA LYS A 82 12.22 -0.60 -14.09
C LYS A 82 11.03 -1.30 -13.47
N HIS A 83 10.37 -0.62 -12.54
CA HIS A 83 9.06 -1.02 -12.02
C HIS A 83 8.11 0.17 -11.96
N ILE A 84 6.81 -0.12 -11.90
CA ILE A 84 5.77 0.90 -11.78
C ILE A 84 5.34 0.94 -10.31
N ALA A 85 5.75 1.98 -9.61
CA ALA A 85 5.31 2.24 -8.25
C ALA A 85 3.82 2.61 -8.23
N ASP A 86 3.03 2.08 -7.30
CA ASP A 86 1.62 2.44 -7.17
C ASP A 86 1.44 3.94 -6.93
N VAL A 87 2.20 4.50 -5.99
CA VAL A 87 2.35 5.94 -5.77
C VAL A 87 3.81 6.26 -5.51
N LYS A 88 4.31 7.34 -6.13
CA LYS A 88 5.63 7.91 -5.84
C LYS A 88 5.49 9.41 -5.65
N THR A 89 5.84 9.89 -4.45
CA THR A 89 5.77 11.31 -4.13
C THR A 89 6.88 12.11 -4.83
N PRO A 90 6.75 13.43 -5.00
CA PRO A 90 7.84 14.28 -5.51
C PRO A 90 9.11 14.20 -4.68
N ASN A 91 8.97 13.89 -3.38
CA ASN A 91 10.10 13.74 -2.46
C ASN A 91 10.79 12.37 -2.56
N GLY A 92 10.29 11.46 -3.43
CA GLY A 92 10.88 10.16 -3.71
C GLY A 92 10.33 8.98 -2.92
N LEU A 93 9.51 9.21 -1.90
CA LEU A 93 8.87 8.15 -1.12
C LEU A 93 7.89 7.35 -2.00
N VAL A 94 8.01 6.02 -1.96
CA VAL A 94 7.11 5.09 -2.67
C VAL A 94 6.11 4.50 -1.70
N VAL A 95 4.84 4.43 -2.12
CA VAL A 95 3.77 3.68 -1.45
C VAL A 95 3.33 2.56 -2.35
N GLU A 96 3.43 1.32 -1.86
CA GLU A 96 2.92 0.13 -2.54
C GLU A 96 1.66 -0.38 -1.84
N PHE A 97 0.60 -0.62 -2.60
CA PHE A 97 -0.67 -1.14 -2.12
C PHE A 97 -0.75 -2.63 -2.40
N GLN A 98 -0.86 -3.46 -1.35
CA GLN A 98 -0.84 -4.91 -1.48
C GLN A 98 -2.16 -5.55 -1.05
N HIS A 99 -2.92 -6.07 -2.02
CA HIS A 99 -4.15 -6.80 -1.77
C HIS A 99 -3.94 -8.32 -1.83
N SER A 100 -3.17 -8.83 -2.77
CA SER A 100 -2.94 -10.28 -2.94
C SER A 100 -1.86 -10.81 -1.99
N ALA A 101 -1.70 -12.14 -1.96
CA ALA A 101 -0.60 -12.75 -1.22
C ALA A 101 0.73 -12.42 -1.92
N ILE A 102 1.71 -11.97 -1.16
CA ILE A 102 3.06 -11.70 -1.64
C ILE A 102 4.05 -12.74 -1.06
N SER A 103 4.98 -13.21 -1.87
CA SER A 103 6.05 -14.09 -1.39
C SER A 103 7.10 -13.28 -0.62
N LEU A 104 7.79 -13.93 0.33
CA LEU A 104 8.88 -13.26 1.07
C LEU A 104 9.97 -12.76 0.11
N LYS A 105 10.31 -13.55 -0.91
CA LYS A 105 11.32 -13.19 -1.91
C LYS A 105 10.93 -11.92 -2.67
N GLU A 106 9.70 -11.85 -3.15
CA GLU A 106 9.19 -10.68 -3.87
C GLU A 106 9.13 -9.44 -2.98
N LYS A 107 8.61 -9.59 -1.74
CA LYS A 107 8.56 -8.49 -0.77
C LYS A 107 9.96 -7.90 -0.52
N LEU A 108 10.95 -8.74 -0.23
CA LEU A 108 12.32 -8.28 0.00
C LEU A 108 12.94 -7.66 -1.27
N SER A 109 12.63 -8.18 -2.45
CA SER A 109 13.06 -7.59 -3.73
C SER A 109 12.53 -6.17 -3.89
N ARG A 110 11.23 -5.95 -3.67
CA ARG A 110 10.61 -4.61 -3.74
C ARG A 110 11.18 -3.65 -2.69
N GLU A 111 11.34 -4.11 -1.43
CA GLU A 111 11.91 -3.31 -0.35
C GLU A 111 13.37 -2.89 -0.62
N THR A 112 14.13 -3.72 -1.32
CA THR A 112 15.50 -3.42 -1.73
C THR A 112 15.54 -2.44 -2.91
N PHE A 113 14.67 -2.66 -3.88
CA PHE A 113 14.60 -1.87 -5.10
C PHE A 113 14.19 -0.41 -4.83
N TYR A 114 13.10 -0.21 -4.09
CA TYR A 114 12.58 1.14 -3.86
C TYR A 114 13.33 1.93 -2.80
N LYS A 115 14.15 1.29 -1.95
CA LYS A 115 14.90 1.92 -0.85
C LYS A 115 14.03 2.70 0.14
N ASP A 116 13.40 3.79 -0.32
CA ASP A 116 12.49 4.62 0.47
C ASP A 116 11.05 4.29 0.10
N MET A 117 10.46 3.37 0.84
CA MET A 117 9.09 2.90 0.60
C MET A 117 8.37 2.48 1.87
N ILE A 118 7.07 2.46 1.77
CA ILE A 118 6.14 1.91 2.76
C ILE A 118 5.12 1.00 2.07
N TRP A 119 4.54 0.09 2.86
CA TRP A 119 3.46 -0.77 2.44
C TRP A 119 2.12 -0.30 3.00
N VAL A 120 1.07 -0.33 2.19
CA VAL A 120 -0.33 -0.33 2.63
C VAL A 120 -0.93 -1.67 2.24
N VAL A 121 -1.44 -2.42 3.20
CA VAL A 121 -1.89 -3.80 3.03
C VAL A 121 -3.38 -3.89 3.33
N ASP A 122 -4.14 -4.54 2.43
CA ASP A 122 -5.52 -4.87 2.67
C ASP A 122 -5.63 -5.96 3.75
N GLY A 123 -5.88 -5.55 4.98
CA GLY A 123 -6.06 -6.42 6.13
C GLY A 123 -7.35 -7.27 6.06
N ARG A 124 -8.31 -6.85 5.24
CA ARG A 124 -9.61 -7.55 5.09
C ARG A 124 -9.58 -8.67 4.04
N ARG A 125 -8.49 -8.84 3.33
CA ARG A 125 -8.36 -9.90 2.31
C ARG A 125 -8.70 -11.29 2.83
N LEU A 126 -8.30 -11.60 4.07
CA LEU A 126 -8.64 -12.86 4.74
C LEU A 126 -9.38 -12.58 6.04
N GLU A 127 -10.61 -13.01 6.14
CA GLU A 127 -11.46 -12.82 7.33
C GLU A 127 -10.80 -13.35 8.60
N ARG A 128 -10.12 -14.50 8.55
CA ARG A 128 -9.40 -15.08 9.70
C ARG A 128 -8.29 -14.17 10.25
N ASP A 129 -7.64 -13.38 9.38
CA ASP A 129 -6.56 -12.49 9.79
C ASP A 129 -7.15 -11.28 10.50
N PHE A 130 -8.27 -10.76 9.99
CA PHE A 130 -9.04 -9.73 10.64
C PHE A 130 -9.56 -10.17 12.01
N GLN A 131 -10.15 -11.36 12.13
CA GLN A 131 -10.66 -11.88 13.39
C GLN A 131 -9.57 -11.97 14.45
N ARG A 132 -8.39 -12.54 14.13
CA ARG A 132 -7.24 -12.61 15.02
C ARG A 132 -6.73 -11.25 15.47
N PHE A 133 -6.64 -10.31 14.54
CA PHE A 133 -6.28 -8.94 14.86
C PHE A 133 -7.29 -8.32 15.81
N ASN A 134 -8.57 -8.38 15.49
CA ASN A 134 -9.66 -7.78 16.26
C ASN A 134 -9.75 -8.34 17.70
N GLU A 135 -9.58 -9.66 17.89
CA GLU A 135 -9.51 -10.27 19.22
C GLU A 135 -8.36 -9.72 20.05
N SER A 136 -7.16 -9.68 19.49
CA SER A 136 -5.98 -9.16 20.18
C SER A 136 -6.09 -7.67 20.44
N PHE A 137 -6.68 -6.94 19.51
CA PHE A 137 -6.88 -5.51 19.62
C PHE A 137 -7.85 -5.13 20.73
N ARG A 138 -8.97 -5.85 20.88
CA ARG A 138 -9.97 -5.61 21.93
C ARG A 138 -9.44 -5.83 23.35
N THR A 139 -8.44 -6.69 23.50
CA THR A 139 -7.82 -7.02 24.79
C THR A 139 -6.56 -6.22 25.08
N SER A 140 -6.16 -5.32 24.18
CA SER A 140 -4.93 -4.56 24.26
C SER A 140 -5.14 -3.19 24.87
N ASP A 141 -4.11 -2.72 25.56
CA ASP A 141 -4.10 -1.39 26.20
C ASP A 141 -3.45 -0.36 25.27
N TRP A 142 -4.27 0.45 24.61
CA TRP A 142 -3.81 1.50 23.72
C TRP A 142 -3.46 2.75 24.50
N ARG A 143 -2.19 3.15 24.43
CA ARG A 143 -1.69 4.37 25.07
C ARG A 143 -1.65 5.52 24.07
N HIS A 144 -2.07 6.69 24.51
CA HIS A 144 -1.87 7.91 23.76
C HIS A 144 -0.36 8.22 23.66
N TRP A 145 0.09 8.48 22.44
CA TRP A 145 1.44 8.91 22.16
C TRP A 145 1.37 10.14 21.28
N GLY A 146 1.46 11.33 21.88
CA GLY A 146 1.17 12.58 21.19
C GLY A 146 -0.33 12.80 20.96
N PRO A 147 -0.70 13.89 20.29
CA PRO A 147 -2.11 14.26 20.10
C PRO A 147 -2.89 13.33 19.15
N PHE A 148 -2.20 12.58 18.28
CA PHE A 148 -2.84 11.89 17.15
C PHE A 148 -2.46 10.40 17.01
N VAL A 149 -1.40 9.94 17.67
CA VAL A 149 -0.87 8.58 17.52
C VAL A 149 -1.16 7.76 18.76
N ARG A 150 -1.73 6.58 18.58
CA ARG A 150 -1.91 5.61 19.65
C ARG A 150 -0.93 4.46 19.46
N LYS A 151 -0.06 4.23 20.44
CA LYS A 151 0.88 3.11 20.43
C LYS A 151 0.31 1.93 21.21
N ASN A 152 0.48 0.73 20.65
CA ASN A 152 0.18 -0.52 21.34
C ASN A 152 1.20 -1.60 20.98
N ARG A 153 1.18 -2.69 21.73
CA ARG A 153 1.92 -3.91 21.43
C ARG A 153 0.98 -5.09 21.50
N ILE A 154 1.10 -6.00 20.54
CA ILE A 154 0.27 -7.21 20.45
C ILE A 154 1.13 -8.45 20.22
N PRO A 155 0.63 -9.65 20.60
CA PRO A 155 1.32 -10.89 20.30
C PRO A 155 1.54 -11.09 18.81
N SER A 156 2.67 -11.68 18.42
CA SER A 156 3.01 -11.92 17.00
C SER A 156 1.96 -12.72 16.23
N ARG A 157 1.19 -13.59 16.90
CA ARG A 157 0.09 -14.35 16.28
C ARG A 157 -1.06 -13.49 15.75
N SER A 158 -1.14 -12.22 16.13
CA SER A 158 -2.25 -11.32 15.82
C SER A 158 -2.22 -10.78 14.40
N LEU A 159 -1.06 -10.76 13.76
CA LEU A 159 -0.88 -10.29 12.38
C LEU A 159 -0.32 -11.38 11.47
N PRO A 160 -0.53 -11.27 10.15
CA PRO A 160 0.03 -12.21 9.17
C PRO A 160 1.57 -12.26 9.25
N LYS A 161 2.12 -13.47 9.38
CA LYS A 161 3.57 -13.69 9.52
C LYS A 161 4.39 -13.14 8.36
N SER A 162 3.83 -13.13 7.15
CA SER A 162 4.49 -12.61 5.95
C SER A 162 4.91 -11.16 6.08
N TRP A 163 4.24 -10.36 6.90
CA TRP A 163 4.53 -8.95 7.10
C TRP A 163 5.45 -8.63 8.27
N GLN A 164 5.56 -9.54 9.25
CA GLN A 164 6.37 -9.32 10.46
C GLN A 164 7.88 -9.28 10.19
N SER A 165 8.33 -9.75 9.04
CA SER A 165 9.73 -9.69 8.60
C SER A 165 10.03 -8.50 7.68
N SER A 166 9.07 -7.59 7.48
CA SER A 166 9.30 -6.37 6.70
C SER A 166 10.33 -5.49 7.37
N LYS A 167 11.22 -4.90 6.55
CA LYS A 167 12.17 -3.87 6.97
C LYS A 167 11.62 -2.46 6.82
N LYS A 168 10.41 -2.36 6.27
CA LYS A 168 9.70 -1.12 6.01
C LYS A 168 8.46 -1.05 6.88
N LEU A 169 7.93 0.15 7.07
CA LEU A 169 6.65 0.34 7.73
C LEU A 169 5.54 -0.34 6.93
N VAL A 170 4.66 -1.06 7.62
CA VAL A 170 3.52 -1.76 7.03
C VAL A 170 2.24 -1.23 7.65
N PHE A 171 1.44 -0.57 6.85
CA PHE A 171 0.15 -0.02 7.26
C PHE A 171 -0.97 -0.96 6.86
N PHE A 172 -1.67 -1.54 7.83
CA PHE A 172 -2.84 -2.38 7.58
C PHE A 172 -4.10 -1.53 7.50
N ASP A 173 -4.77 -1.65 6.38
CA ASP A 173 -6.15 -1.17 6.19
C ASP A 173 -7.13 -2.27 6.56
N TRP A 174 -7.77 -2.14 7.71
CA TRP A 174 -8.80 -3.08 8.16
C TRP A 174 -10.20 -2.71 7.69
N GLY A 175 -10.32 -1.68 6.84
CA GLY A 175 -11.60 -1.21 6.31
C GLY A 175 -12.53 -0.70 7.40
N PHE A 176 -13.82 -0.66 7.07
CA PHE A 176 -14.86 -0.24 8.00
C PHE A 176 -15.10 -1.33 9.05
N VAL A 177 -14.78 -1.05 10.30
CA VAL A 177 -15.11 -1.90 11.44
C VAL A 177 -16.05 -1.15 12.37
N LYS A 178 -17.29 -1.61 12.50
CA LYS A 178 -18.16 -1.19 13.61
C LYS A 178 -17.54 -1.73 14.90
N SER A 179 -16.88 -0.87 15.65
CA SER A 179 -16.43 -1.21 17.01
C SER A 179 -17.31 -0.48 18.01
N GLU A 180 -17.96 -1.24 18.88
CA GLU A 180 -18.74 -0.69 20.02
C GLU A 180 -17.85 -0.20 21.17
N TYR A 181 -16.51 -0.45 21.13
CA TYR A 181 -15.76 -0.45 22.38
C TYR A 181 -14.67 0.61 22.58
N TRP A 182 -13.93 1.14 21.58
CA TRP A 182 -12.78 1.99 21.94
C TRP A 182 -12.38 3.11 20.98
N ILE A 183 -12.57 2.96 19.68
CA ILE A 183 -12.37 4.01 18.71
C ILE A 183 -13.68 4.14 17.97
N LYS A 184 -14.39 5.22 18.17
CA LYS A 184 -15.70 5.44 17.52
C LYS A 184 -15.62 5.36 15.99
N ASP A 185 -14.41 5.50 15.42
CA ASP A 185 -14.19 5.62 13.97
C ASP A 185 -12.95 4.86 13.49
N TRP A 186 -12.93 3.53 13.67
CA TRP A 186 -11.87 2.65 13.16
C TRP A 186 -11.63 2.76 11.65
N HIS A 187 -12.67 3.01 10.90
CA HIS A 187 -12.62 3.18 9.44
C HIS A 187 -11.78 4.37 9.00
N SER A 188 -11.49 5.30 9.89
CA SER A 188 -10.61 6.43 9.62
C SER A 188 -9.13 6.13 9.87
N HIS A 189 -8.79 4.98 10.48
CA HIS A 189 -7.43 4.69 10.92
C HIS A 189 -6.77 3.57 10.13
N LEU A 190 -5.45 3.68 9.98
CA LEU A 190 -4.54 2.62 9.60
C LEU A 190 -3.78 2.13 10.81
N ILE A 191 -3.44 0.85 10.82
CA ILE A 191 -2.59 0.27 11.85
C ILE A 191 -1.21 0.02 11.27
N CYS A 192 -0.24 0.82 11.66
CA CYS A 192 1.15 0.67 11.26
C CYS A 192 1.85 -0.38 12.13
N LEU A 193 2.40 -1.40 11.51
CA LEU A 193 3.36 -2.31 12.11
C LEU A 193 4.76 -1.72 11.97
N LEU A 194 5.44 -1.54 13.08
CA LEU A 194 6.82 -1.11 13.12
C LEU A 194 7.77 -2.30 12.82
N PRO A 195 8.92 -2.08 12.18
CA PRO A 195 9.86 -3.15 11.80
C PRO A 195 10.49 -3.88 12.99
N GLU A 196 10.41 -3.30 14.17
CA GLU A 196 11.05 -3.81 15.38
C GLU A 196 10.06 -4.42 16.35
N THR A 197 10.43 -5.51 16.98
CA THR A 197 9.73 -6.07 18.13
C THR A 197 10.30 -5.48 19.42
N ASP A 198 9.54 -5.52 20.51
CA ASP A 198 10.07 -5.20 21.82
C ASP A 198 10.94 -6.35 22.39
N GLU A 199 11.55 -6.13 23.55
CA GLU A 199 12.42 -7.10 24.25
C GLU A 199 11.72 -8.44 24.56
N LEU A 200 10.39 -8.46 24.58
CA LEU A 200 9.56 -9.65 24.81
C LEU A 200 9.10 -10.31 23.51
N GLY A 201 9.52 -9.79 22.34
CA GLY A 201 9.12 -10.28 21.01
C GLY A 201 7.69 -9.90 20.63
N TRP A 202 7.11 -8.88 21.25
CA TRP A 202 5.80 -8.35 20.88
C TRP A 202 5.91 -7.36 19.72
N LEU A 203 4.93 -7.41 18.83
CA LEU A 203 4.84 -6.47 17.71
C LEU A 203 4.44 -5.09 18.23
N GLN A 204 5.10 -4.07 17.75
CA GLN A 204 4.79 -2.68 18.07
C GLN A 204 3.90 -2.09 16.97
N LEU A 205 2.81 -1.46 17.38
CA LEU A 205 1.80 -0.90 16.48
C LEU A 205 1.56 0.57 16.78
N ILE A 206 1.24 1.31 15.74
CA ILE A 206 0.78 2.69 15.81
C ILE A 206 -0.54 2.79 15.05
N ALA A 207 -1.55 3.41 15.64
CA ALA A 207 -2.77 3.77 14.93
C ALA A 207 -2.66 5.23 14.44
N ILE A 208 -2.89 5.45 13.15
CA ILE A 208 -2.82 6.76 12.51
C ILE A 208 -4.09 6.98 11.67
N GLU A 209 -4.63 8.19 11.69
CA GLU A 209 -5.77 8.56 10.84
C GLU A 209 -5.35 8.60 9.36
N ARG A 210 -6.28 8.24 8.45
CA ARG A 210 -6.00 8.20 7.00
C ARG A 210 -5.61 9.56 6.44
N GLU A 211 -6.24 10.61 6.91
CA GLU A 211 -5.92 11.99 6.49
C GLU A 211 -4.51 12.36 6.91
N GLN A 212 -4.13 12.06 8.15
CA GLN A 212 -2.77 12.27 8.65
C GLN A 212 -1.74 11.41 7.91
N PHE A 213 -2.09 10.14 7.62
CA PHE A 213 -1.23 9.27 6.80
C PHE A 213 -0.93 9.91 5.44
N THR A 214 -1.95 10.39 4.74
CA THR A 214 -1.76 11.02 3.42
C THR A 214 -0.94 12.30 3.51
N GLU A 215 -1.13 13.10 4.55
CA GLU A 215 -0.36 14.32 4.80
C GLU A 215 1.12 14.00 5.09
N ILE A 216 1.40 13.05 5.99
CA ILE A 216 2.76 12.61 6.32
C ILE A 216 3.46 12.07 5.07
N VAL A 217 2.81 11.18 4.32
CA VAL A 217 3.37 10.61 3.07
C VAL A 217 3.70 11.71 2.07
N SER A 218 2.82 12.69 1.91
CA SER A 218 3.01 13.78 0.94
C SER A 218 4.19 14.68 1.27
N ASN A 219 4.51 14.83 2.55
CA ASN A 219 5.58 15.73 3.02
C ASN A 219 6.91 15.02 3.28
N SER A 220 6.97 13.69 3.23
CA SER A 220 8.15 12.91 3.59
C SER A 220 8.90 12.42 2.36
N SER A 221 10.23 12.36 2.46
CA SER A 221 11.11 11.68 1.49
C SER A 221 11.43 10.25 1.91
N ASN A 222 11.38 9.98 3.21
CA ASN A 222 11.56 8.69 3.85
C ASN A 222 10.66 8.62 5.07
N LEU A 223 10.11 7.44 5.37
CA LEU A 223 9.34 7.18 6.58
C LEU A 223 9.94 5.99 7.33
N ASP A 224 10.35 6.25 8.54
CA ASP A 224 10.79 5.27 9.52
C ASP A 224 9.97 5.36 10.82
N SER A 225 10.29 4.51 11.80
CA SER A 225 9.60 4.50 13.08
C SER A 225 9.68 5.86 13.80
N ASN A 226 10.77 6.61 13.62
CA ASN A 226 10.98 7.88 14.32
C ASN A 226 10.16 9.01 13.69
N SER A 227 9.98 8.96 12.38
CA SER A 227 9.24 9.97 11.61
C SER A 227 7.74 10.02 11.95
N LEU A 228 7.20 8.97 12.56
CA LEU A 228 5.78 8.87 12.93
C LEU A 228 5.45 9.49 14.30
N PHE A 229 6.44 10.02 15.01
CA PHE A 229 6.28 10.52 16.38
C PHE A 229 6.35 12.06 16.51
N TRP A 230 6.32 12.79 15.41
CA TRP A 230 6.43 14.27 15.40
C TRP A 230 5.14 14.96 15.02
#